data_b0d58438b6477c09c07a3a6c07b021d8
#
_entry.id   b0d58438b6477c09c07a3a6c07b021d8
#
_cell.length_a   1.000
_cell.length_b   1.000
_cell.length_c   1.000
_cell.angle_alpha   90.00
_cell.angle_beta   90.00
_cell.angle_gamma   90.00
#
_symmetry.space_group_name_H-M   'P 1'
#
loop_
_entity.id
_entity.type
_entity.pdbx_description
1 polymer ?
#
loop_
_entity_poly.entity_id
_entity_poly.type
_entity_poly.pdbx_seq_one_letter_code
_entity_poly.pdbx_strand_id
1 'polypeptide(L)'
;MTAVAPATSFQFCGRSFLAFVLKPKMPIAEWIAEADRWLSRSPGFFTGKPVVMDVSGLLLSKDNAAELIADLGMRDIRVMGMLGTDDRLADPALPPLLSPAGKTEFQVTSEKSDPRETPDPQPSPASTAASSLLVDSPVRSGQSLFHEGDVTVIGSVSSGAEIVATGSIHIYGTLRGRVLAGADGNAKAHIFCRRLEAELIAIDGYYRMSDDISSFLGKNVHAWLEDGALTIKALD
;
A
#
# COMPACT_ATOMS: atom_id res chain seq x y z
N MET A 1 -25.56 46.19 -20.33
CA MET A 1 -25.92 45.01 -19.51
C MET A 1 -25.03 43.87 -19.98
N THR A 2 -23.96 43.60 -19.24
CA THR A 2 -22.98 42.57 -19.57
C THR A 2 -23.47 41.26 -18.93
N ALA A 3 -23.86 40.28 -19.75
CA ALA A 3 -24.27 38.98 -19.26
C ALA A 3 -23.03 38.26 -18.71
N VAL A 4 -22.99 38.02 -17.40
CA VAL A 4 -22.02 37.16 -16.76
C VAL A 4 -22.39 35.73 -17.09
N ALA A 5 -21.52 35.05 -17.84
CA ALA A 5 -21.67 33.62 -18.12
C ALA A 5 -21.64 32.83 -16.79
N PRO A 6 -22.53 31.84 -16.61
CA PRO A 6 -22.53 31.03 -15.38
C PRO A 6 -21.19 30.30 -15.28
N ALA A 7 -20.50 30.49 -14.14
CA ALA A 7 -19.27 29.74 -13.84
C ALA A 7 -19.63 28.26 -13.77
N THR A 8 -19.00 27.46 -14.62
CA THR A 8 -19.09 25.99 -14.58
C THR A 8 -18.53 25.52 -13.24
N SER A 9 -19.40 25.02 -12.35
CA SER A 9 -19.03 24.59 -10.99
C SER A 9 -18.45 23.18 -10.95
N PHE A 10 -18.10 22.58 -12.08
CA PHE A 10 -17.55 21.23 -12.16
C PHE A 10 -16.04 21.28 -12.31
N GLN A 11 -15.31 20.82 -11.27
CA GLN A 11 -13.85 20.75 -11.28
C GLN A 11 -13.41 19.30 -11.15
N PHE A 12 -12.55 18.86 -12.05
CA PHE A 12 -11.85 17.57 -11.95
C PHE A 12 -10.44 17.81 -11.42
N CYS A 13 -10.07 17.06 -10.39
CA CYS A 13 -8.69 16.98 -9.95
C CYS A 13 -8.30 15.51 -9.71
N GLY A 14 -7.13 15.11 -10.20
CA GLY A 14 -6.53 13.82 -9.91
C GLY A 14 -5.73 13.90 -8.62
N ARG A 15 -5.81 12.85 -7.79
CA ARG A 15 -4.93 12.66 -6.63
C ARG A 15 -4.47 11.22 -6.59
N SER A 16 -3.19 11.01 -6.34
CA SER A 16 -2.66 9.69 -6.01
C SER A 16 -2.89 9.42 -4.52
N PHE A 17 -3.23 8.19 -4.19
CA PHE A 17 -3.37 7.74 -2.81
C PHE A 17 -2.93 6.27 -2.70
N LEU A 18 -2.54 5.87 -1.50
CA LEU A 18 -2.19 4.50 -1.20
C LEU A 18 -3.46 3.68 -0.92
N ALA A 19 -3.55 2.50 -1.53
CA ALA A 19 -4.58 1.51 -1.24
C ALA A 19 -3.93 0.22 -0.73
N PHE A 20 -4.61 -0.45 0.21
CA PHE A 20 -4.23 -1.80 0.63
C PHE A 20 -4.67 -2.80 -0.44
N VAL A 21 -3.78 -3.68 -0.87
CA VAL A 21 -4.10 -4.72 -1.84
C VAL A 21 -4.33 -6.03 -1.11
N LEU A 22 -5.55 -6.54 -1.17
CA LEU A 22 -5.88 -7.89 -0.68
C LEU A 22 -5.80 -8.89 -1.83
N LYS A 23 -5.05 -9.98 -1.63
CA LYS A 23 -4.89 -11.07 -2.59
C LYS A 23 -5.60 -12.33 -2.06
N PRO A 24 -6.86 -12.59 -2.43
CA PRO A 24 -7.55 -13.80 -2.02
C PRO A 24 -6.83 -15.05 -2.56
N LYS A 25 -6.90 -16.14 -1.78
CA LYS A 25 -6.37 -17.45 -2.16
C LYS A 25 -7.51 -18.48 -2.13
N MET A 26 -7.39 -19.48 -2.98
CA MET A 26 -8.31 -20.63 -2.93
C MET A 26 -7.88 -21.62 -1.84
N PRO A 27 -8.78 -22.20 -1.07
CA PRO A 27 -10.25 -21.96 -1.05
C PRO A 27 -10.60 -20.62 -0.38
N ILE A 28 -11.53 -19.87 -0.96
CA ILE A 28 -11.96 -18.54 -0.46
C ILE A 28 -12.44 -18.61 1.00
N ALA A 29 -13.14 -19.67 1.39
CA ALA A 29 -13.65 -19.83 2.75
C ALA A 29 -12.52 -19.86 3.80
N GLU A 30 -11.40 -20.52 3.50
CA GLU A 30 -10.24 -20.56 4.40
C GLU A 30 -9.56 -19.21 4.48
N TRP A 31 -9.43 -18.51 3.34
CA TRP A 31 -8.87 -17.17 3.28
C TRP A 31 -9.71 -16.16 4.07
N ILE A 32 -11.05 -16.23 3.99
CA ILE A 32 -11.96 -15.41 4.80
C ILE A 32 -11.81 -15.72 6.28
N ALA A 33 -11.71 -17.01 6.66
CA ALA A 33 -11.50 -17.40 8.04
C ALA A 33 -10.14 -16.90 8.59
N GLU A 34 -9.12 -16.81 7.75
CA GLU A 34 -7.83 -16.19 8.11
C GLU A 34 -7.98 -14.67 8.30
N ALA A 35 -8.71 -14.00 7.41
CA ALA A 35 -9.03 -12.58 7.54
C ALA A 35 -9.80 -12.30 8.84
N ASP A 36 -10.76 -13.13 9.23
CA ASP A 36 -11.51 -13.01 10.49
C ASP A 36 -10.60 -13.12 11.72
N ARG A 37 -9.69 -14.10 11.72
CA ARG A 37 -8.69 -14.26 12.78
C ARG A 37 -7.77 -13.05 12.89
N TRP A 38 -7.43 -12.44 11.75
CA TRP A 38 -6.62 -11.24 11.71
C TRP A 38 -7.40 -10.03 12.25
N LEU A 39 -8.61 -9.81 11.76
CA LEU A 39 -9.48 -8.70 12.17
C LEU A 39 -9.83 -8.75 13.66
N SER A 40 -9.97 -9.94 14.25
CA SER A 40 -10.22 -10.08 15.70
C SER A 40 -9.07 -9.55 16.56
N ARG A 41 -7.83 -9.56 16.04
CA ARG A 41 -6.65 -8.98 16.71
C ARG A 41 -6.47 -7.50 16.42
N SER A 42 -7.03 -7.01 15.31
CA SER A 42 -6.93 -5.61 14.88
C SER A 42 -8.29 -5.07 14.45
N PRO A 43 -9.23 -4.87 15.39
CA PRO A 43 -10.55 -4.34 15.06
C PRO A 43 -10.43 -2.97 14.39
N GLY A 44 -11.19 -2.78 13.30
CA GLY A 44 -11.23 -1.50 12.59
C GLY A 44 -9.98 -1.13 11.78
N PHE A 45 -9.03 -2.04 11.59
CA PHE A 45 -7.81 -1.75 10.81
C PHE A 45 -8.11 -1.18 9.42
N PHE A 46 -9.09 -1.73 8.71
CA PHE A 46 -9.47 -1.26 7.38
C PHE A 46 -10.49 -0.12 7.38
N THR A 47 -11.00 0.29 8.54
CA THR A 47 -11.99 1.36 8.62
C THR A 47 -11.45 2.67 8.03
N GLY A 48 -12.14 3.20 7.01
CA GLY A 48 -11.73 4.42 6.32
C GLY A 48 -10.53 4.29 5.39
N LYS A 49 -9.96 3.09 5.24
CA LYS A 49 -8.83 2.85 4.33
C LYS A 49 -9.32 2.35 2.98
N PRO A 50 -8.74 2.83 1.87
CA PRO A 50 -9.03 2.31 0.54
C PRO A 50 -8.43 0.91 0.38
N VAL A 51 -9.24 -0.04 -0.06
CA VAL A 51 -8.83 -1.43 -0.30
C VAL A 51 -9.08 -1.77 -1.76
N VAL A 52 -8.11 -2.41 -2.37
CA VAL A 52 -8.19 -2.97 -3.72
C VAL A 52 -8.05 -4.49 -3.61
N MET A 53 -8.87 -5.23 -4.34
CA MET A 53 -8.82 -6.69 -4.37
C MET A 53 -8.06 -7.16 -5.61
N ASP A 54 -6.94 -7.84 -5.44
CA ASP A 54 -6.19 -8.44 -6.53
C ASP A 54 -6.72 -9.86 -6.81
N VAL A 55 -7.48 -9.97 -7.89
CA VAL A 55 -8.05 -11.24 -8.38
C VAL A 55 -7.23 -11.84 -9.52
N SER A 56 -6.04 -11.31 -9.79
CA SER A 56 -5.15 -11.85 -10.81
C SER A 56 -4.81 -13.31 -10.52
N GLY A 57 -5.07 -14.18 -11.47
CA GLY A 57 -4.83 -15.61 -11.31
C GLY A 57 -5.92 -16.41 -10.60
N LEU A 58 -7.02 -15.76 -10.21
CA LEU A 58 -8.22 -16.45 -9.71
C LEU A 58 -9.27 -16.57 -10.82
N LEU A 59 -9.82 -17.76 -10.98
CA LEU A 59 -10.96 -18.01 -11.85
C LEU A 59 -12.26 -17.81 -11.04
N LEU A 60 -12.68 -16.54 -10.92
CA LEU A 60 -13.92 -16.18 -10.25
C LEU A 60 -15.05 -15.95 -11.27
N SER A 61 -16.25 -16.44 -10.95
CA SER A 61 -17.47 -15.98 -11.61
C SER A 61 -17.87 -14.61 -11.05
N LYS A 62 -18.75 -13.88 -11.75
CA LYS A 62 -19.31 -12.60 -11.27
C LYS A 62 -20.00 -12.78 -9.92
N ASP A 63 -20.78 -13.85 -9.77
CA ASP A 63 -21.53 -14.12 -8.54
C ASP A 63 -20.58 -14.38 -7.36
N ASN A 64 -19.53 -15.18 -7.57
CA ASN A 64 -18.53 -15.44 -6.53
C ASN A 64 -17.71 -14.19 -6.17
N ALA A 65 -17.43 -13.32 -7.14
CA ALA A 65 -16.79 -12.04 -6.87
C ALA A 65 -17.70 -11.10 -6.06
N ALA A 66 -18.98 -11.04 -6.40
CA ALA A 66 -19.98 -10.25 -5.68
C ALA A 66 -20.16 -10.75 -4.24
N GLU A 67 -20.23 -12.06 -4.04
CA GLU A 67 -20.31 -12.69 -2.72
C GLU A 67 -19.09 -12.36 -1.87
N LEU A 68 -17.90 -12.51 -2.43
CA LEU A 68 -16.65 -12.18 -1.74
C LEU A 68 -16.58 -10.69 -1.32
N ILE A 69 -17.04 -9.78 -2.19
CA ILE A 69 -17.06 -8.35 -1.89
C ILE A 69 -18.09 -8.06 -0.78
N ALA A 70 -19.26 -8.71 -0.82
CA ALA A 70 -20.28 -8.58 0.21
C ALA A 70 -19.76 -9.09 1.57
N ASP A 71 -19.07 -10.23 1.57
CA ASP A 71 -18.43 -10.80 2.75
C ASP A 71 -17.37 -9.89 3.37
N LEU A 72 -16.55 -9.23 2.54
CA LEU A 72 -15.60 -8.22 3.00
C LEU A 72 -16.32 -6.98 3.54
N GLY A 73 -17.42 -6.57 2.90
CA GLY A 73 -18.24 -5.45 3.34
C GLY A 73 -18.85 -5.66 4.74
N MET A 74 -19.27 -6.88 5.07
CA MET A 74 -19.75 -7.23 6.41
C MET A 74 -18.66 -7.12 7.50
N ARG A 75 -17.40 -7.05 7.09
CA ARG A 75 -16.21 -6.90 7.94
C ARG A 75 -15.65 -5.48 7.95
N ASP A 76 -16.45 -4.49 7.50
CA ASP A 76 -16.03 -3.09 7.34
C ASP A 76 -14.86 -2.89 6.35
N ILE A 77 -14.60 -3.85 5.47
CA ILE A 77 -13.62 -3.75 4.40
C ILE A 77 -14.32 -3.30 3.12
N ARG A 78 -14.10 -2.05 2.72
CA ARG A 78 -14.70 -1.48 1.51
C ARG A 78 -13.76 -1.59 0.34
N VAL A 79 -14.06 -2.53 -0.57
CA VAL A 79 -13.31 -2.71 -1.81
C VAL A 79 -13.69 -1.60 -2.79
N MET A 80 -12.72 -0.77 -3.16
CA MET A 80 -12.90 0.35 -4.08
C MET A 80 -12.62 0.00 -5.54
N GLY A 81 -11.93 -1.11 -5.79
CA GLY A 81 -11.59 -1.57 -7.12
C GLY A 81 -10.99 -2.97 -7.10
N MET A 82 -10.91 -3.59 -8.25
CA MET A 82 -10.32 -4.91 -8.43
C MET A 82 -9.15 -4.82 -9.41
N LEU A 83 -8.02 -5.47 -9.11
CA LEU A 83 -6.93 -5.72 -10.04
C LEU A 83 -7.13 -7.09 -10.68
N GLY A 84 -7.05 -7.16 -12.00
CA GLY A 84 -7.18 -8.39 -12.76
C GLY A 84 -7.33 -8.09 -14.25
N THR A 85 -7.06 -9.08 -15.07
CA THR A 85 -7.10 -8.96 -16.54
C THR A 85 -8.37 -9.60 -17.14
N ASP A 86 -9.29 -10.09 -16.30
CA ASP A 86 -10.49 -10.77 -16.79
C ASP A 86 -11.65 -9.78 -16.99
N ASP A 87 -11.84 -9.33 -18.21
CA ASP A 87 -12.92 -8.43 -18.61
C ASP A 87 -14.32 -9.01 -18.30
N ARG A 88 -14.42 -10.32 -18.05
CA ARG A 88 -15.67 -10.94 -17.63
C ARG A 88 -16.15 -10.48 -16.25
N LEU A 89 -15.27 -9.92 -15.43
CA LEU A 89 -15.60 -9.29 -14.14
C LEU A 89 -16.03 -7.84 -14.26
N ALA A 90 -15.98 -7.25 -15.46
CA ALA A 90 -16.49 -5.90 -15.69
C ALA A 90 -18.02 -5.91 -15.60
N ASP A 91 -18.56 -5.44 -14.48
CA ASP A 91 -19.99 -5.37 -14.20
C ASP A 91 -20.28 -4.11 -13.37
N PRO A 92 -21.35 -3.34 -13.70
CA PRO A 92 -21.71 -2.15 -12.92
C PRO A 92 -22.03 -2.42 -11.44
N ALA A 93 -22.39 -3.66 -11.09
CA ALA A 93 -22.66 -4.08 -9.72
C ALA A 93 -21.38 -4.42 -8.93
N LEU A 94 -20.24 -4.56 -9.60
CA LEU A 94 -18.94 -4.84 -9.01
C LEU A 94 -18.08 -3.57 -8.94
N PRO A 95 -17.11 -3.48 -8.03
CA PRO A 95 -16.11 -2.42 -8.06
C PRO A 95 -15.36 -2.39 -9.41
N PRO A 96 -14.94 -1.20 -9.87
CA PRO A 96 -14.29 -1.06 -11.17
C PRO A 96 -13.01 -1.91 -11.25
N LEU A 97 -12.77 -2.46 -12.44
CA LEU A 97 -11.49 -3.09 -12.75
C LEU A 97 -10.44 -1.97 -12.92
N LEU A 98 -9.40 -2.05 -12.10
CA LEU A 98 -8.26 -1.14 -12.14
C LEU A 98 -7.16 -1.81 -12.97
N SER A 99 -6.65 -1.10 -13.96
CA SER A 99 -5.41 -1.54 -14.62
C SER A 99 -4.26 -1.36 -13.65
N PRO A 100 -3.33 -2.33 -13.54
CA PRO A 100 -2.10 -2.12 -12.78
C PRO A 100 -1.43 -0.86 -13.33
N ALA A 101 -1.10 0.08 -12.45
CA ALA A 101 -0.51 1.36 -12.80
C ALA A 101 0.85 1.17 -13.45
N GLY A 102 0.84 1.04 -14.75
CA GLY A 102 1.97 1.05 -15.65
C GLY A 102 1.51 1.76 -16.91
N LYS A 103 1.78 3.07 -16.99
CA LYS A 103 1.53 3.94 -18.16
C LYS A 103 0.05 4.21 -18.48
N THR A 104 -0.61 4.97 -17.65
CA THR A 104 -1.72 5.78 -18.15
C THR A 104 -1.11 7.03 -18.77
N GLU A 105 -0.76 6.95 -20.05
CA GLU A 105 -0.63 8.13 -20.89
C GLU A 105 -2.03 8.77 -20.96
N PHE A 106 -2.26 9.76 -20.15
CA PHE A 106 -3.31 10.73 -20.45
C PHE A 106 -2.89 11.48 -21.68
N GLN A 107 -3.29 11.01 -22.87
CA GLN A 107 -3.23 11.83 -24.06
C GLN A 107 -4.20 13.00 -23.89
N VAL A 108 -3.69 14.06 -23.33
CA VAL A 108 -4.31 15.37 -23.53
C VAL A 108 -3.99 15.76 -24.97
N THR A 109 -4.97 15.61 -25.84
CA THR A 109 -4.92 16.12 -27.20
C THR A 109 -4.83 17.63 -27.12
N SER A 110 -3.63 18.18 -27.06
CA SER A 110 -3.37 19.58 -27.34
C SER A 110 -2.99 19.69 -28.81
N GLU A 111 -3.84 20.36 -29.56
CA GLU A 111 -3.57 20.71 -30.96
C GLU A 111 -2.30 21.57 -31.09
N LYS A 112 -1.49 21.16 -32.07
CA LYS A 112 -0.51 21.90 -32.86
C LYS A 112 0.53 22.79 -32.18
N SER A 113 1.78 22.39 -32.29
CA SER A 113 2.86 23.23 -32.83
C SER A 113 4.01 22.39 -33.37
N ASP A 114 4.53 22.81 -34.50
CA ASP A 114 5.42 22.31 -35.53
C ASP A 114 6.77 21.70 -35.07
N PRO A 115 7.39 20.85 -35.93
CA PRO A 115 8.53 20.02 -35.60
C PRO A 115 9.85 20.76 -35.75
N ARG A 116 10.76 20.63 -34.78
CA ARG A 116 12.20 20.75 -34.99
C ARG A 116 12.91 19.52 -34.44
N GLU A 117 13.45 18.80 -35.40
CA GLU A 117 14.41 17.72 -35.18
C GLU A 117 15.59 18.16 -34.32
N THR A 118 15.92 17.37 -33.32
CA THR A 118 17.28 17.22 -32.81
C THR A 118 17.50 15.82 -32.25
N PRO A 119 18.70 15.26 -32.32
CA PRO A 119 18.94 13.83 -32.45
C PRO A 119 18.85 13.07 -31.14
N ASP A 120 18.39 11.84 -31.32
CA ASP A 120 18.29 10.71 -30.44
C ASP A 120 19.48 10.54 -29.46
N PRO A 121 19.29 10.55 -28.14
CA PRO A 121 20.20 9.88 -27.23
C PRO A 121 19.69 8.50 -26.91
N GLN A 122 20.46 7.47 -27.28
CA GLN A 122 20.32 6.08 -26.88
C GLN A 122 19.81 5.93 -25.46
N PRO A 123 18.87 4.98 -25.21
CA PRO A 123 18.48 4.65 -23.85
C PRO A 123 19.64 3.93 -23.17
N SER A 124 20.35 4.63 -22.33
CA SER A 124 21.15 4.03 -21.26
C SER A 124 20.22 3.31 -20.33
N PRO A 125 20.52 2.08 -19.83
CA PRO A 125 19.70 1.44 -18.83
C PRO A 125 19.67 2.34 -17.60
N ALA A 126 18.54 3.00 -17.37
CA ALA A 126 18.31 3.73 -16.15
C ALA A 126 18.34 2.72 -15.00
N SER A 127 19.47 2.64 -14.33
CA SER A 127 19.54 2.20 -12.96
C SER A 127 18.56 3.09 -12.21
N THR A 128 17.41 2.56 -11.82
CA THR A 128 16.50 3.19 -10.86
C THR A 128 17.30 3.29 -9.56
N ALA A 129 17.97 4.43 -9.37
CA ALA A 129 18.56 4.76 -8.10
C ALA A 129 17.43 4.69 -7.07
N ALA A 130 17.52 3.75 -6.12
CA ALA A 130 16.56 3.62 -5.06
C ALA A 130 16.42 4.97 -4.37
N SER A 131 15.23 5.58 -4.50
CA SER A 131 14.92 6.84 -3.86
C SER A 131 14.96 6.64 -2.35
N SER A 132 15.54 7.57 -1.60
CA SER A 132 15.58 7.50 -0.14
C SER A 132 15.02 8.78 0.46
N LEU A 133 14.06 8.64 1.37
CA LEU A 133 13.45 9.75 2.08
C LEU A 133 14.00 9.83 3.50
N LEU A 134 14.56 10.96 3.87
CA LEU A 134 14.95 11.28 5.24
C LEU A 134 13.86 12.13 5.91
N VAL A 135 13.35 11.66 7.03
CA VAL A 135 12.40 12.37 7.90
C VAL A 135 13.12 12.67 9.21
N ASP A 136 13.44 13.94 9.45
CA ASP A 136 14.20 14.41 10.61
C ASP A 136 13.33 14.70 11.85
N SER A 137 12.01 14.56 11.73
CA SER A 137 11.03 14.85 12.75
C SER A 137 10.21 13.59 13.13
N PRO A 138 9.61 13.54 14.33
CA PRO A 138 8.74 12.44 14.72
C PRO A 138 7.48 12.35 13.85
N VAL A 139 7.09 11.13 13.47
CA VAL A 139 5.79 10.86 12.81
C VAL A 139 4.72 10.71 13.88
N ARG A 140 3.73 11.60 13.88
CA ARG A 140 2.73 11.71 14.93
C ARG A 140 1.49 10.88 14.65
N SER A 141 0.73 10.56 15.70
CA SER A 141 -0.56 9.87 15.59
C SER A 141 -1.47 10.49 14.52
N GLY A 142 -2.08 9.64 13.69
CA GLY A 142 -2.91 10.05 12.57
C GLY A 142 -2.16 10.49 11.31
N GLN A 143 -0.83 10.55 11.34
CA GLN A 143 -0.03 10.79 10.14
C GLN A 143 0.27 9.48 9.43
N SER A 144 0.11 9.48 8.10
CA SER A 144 0.55 8.41 7.20
C SER A 144 1.60 8.96 6.26
N LEU A 145 2.72 8.26 6.15
CA LEU A 145 3.82 8.57 5.27
C LEU A 145 3.99 7.44 4.27
N PHE A 146 3.99 7.78 2.98
CA PHE A 146 4.30 6.84 1.90
C PHE A 146 5.51 7.33 1.10
N HIS A 147 6.38 6.39 0.72
CA HIS A 147 7.52 6.69 -0.14
C HIS A 147 7.87 5.52 -1.06
N GLU A 148 8.14 5.85 -2.33
CA GLU A 148 8.71 4.90 -3.30
C GLU A 148 10.23 4.85 -3.12
N GLY A 149 10.71 3.85 -2.36
CA GLY A 149 12.10 3.65 -1.99
C GLY A 149 12.27 3.45 -0.50
N ASP A 150 13.46 3.75 0.02
CA ASP A 150 13.78 3.59 1.44
C ASP A 150 13.31 4.80 2.26
N VAL A 151 12.93 4.55 3.52
CA VAL A 151 12.55 5.61 4.46
C VAL A 151 13.45 5.56 5.69
N THR A 152 14.02 6.69 6.03
CA THR A 152 14.80 6.88 7.27
C THR A 152 14.13 7.91 8.15
N VAL A 153 13.76 7.54 9.38
CA VAL A 153 13.17 8.44 10.39
C VAL A 153 14.15 8.63 11.53
N ILE A 154 14.63 9.85 11.74
CA ILE A 154 15.52 10.17 12.87
C ILE A 154 14.75 10.23 14.19
N GLY A 155 13.46 10.56 14.15
CA GLY A 155 12.57 10.64 15.30
C GLY A 155 11.84 9.33 15.63
N SER A 156 10.87 9.44 16.54
CA SER A 156 9.98 8.34 16.91
C SER A 156 8.74 8.30 16.03
N VAL A 157 8.18 7.10 15.87
CA VAL A 157 6.88 6.85 15.22
C VAL A 157 5.86 6.59 16.31
N SER A 158 4.90 7.50 16.47
CA SER A 158 3.88 7.43 17.54
C SER A 158 2.84 6.35 17.25
N SER A 159 2.16 5.88 18.30
CA SER A 159 0.96 5.03 18.16
C SER A 159 -0.09 5.69 17.26
N GLY A 160 -0.72 4.90 16.38
CA GLY A 160 -1.65 5.39 15.36
C GLY A 160 -1.01 6.13 14.18
N ALA A 161 0.33 6.25 14.13
CA ALA A 161 1.06 6.68 12.94
C ALA A 161 1.36 5.50 12.01
N GLU A 162 1.52 5.77 10.71
CA GLU A 162 1.78 4.74 9.72
C GLU A 162 2.89 5.16 8.74
N ILE A 163 3.83 4.26 8.47
CA ILE A 163 4.86 4.45 7.46
C ILE A 163 4.81 3.29 6.48
N VAL A 164 4.75 3.61 5.20
CA VAL A 164 4.77 2.63 4.10
C VAL A 164 5.89 2.99 3.15
N ALA A 165 6.73 2.02 2.83
CA ALA A 165 7.85 2.17 1.92
C ALA A 165 7.91 0.99 0.93
N THR A 166 8.26 1.23 -0.32
CA THR A 166 8.53 0.14 -1.27
C THR A 166 9.92 -0.47 -1.02
N GLY A 167 10.81 0.25 -0.37
CA GLY A 167 12.12 -0.19 0.11
C GLY A 167 12.12 -0.53 1.61
N SER A 168 13.28 -0.35 2.23
CA SER A 168 13.54 -0.60 3.65
C SER A 168 13.13 0.60 4.51
N ILE A 169 12.87 0.34 5.80
CA ILE A 169 12.50 1.37 6.77
C ILE A 169 13.50 1.36 7.94
N HIS A 170 14.10 2.52 8.21
CA HIS A 170 15.05 2.73 9.29
C HIS A 170 14.51 3.76 10.29
N ILE A 171 14.34 3.36 11.56
CA ILE A 171 13.79 4.23 12.60
C ILE A 171 14.80 4.35 13.72
N TYR A 172 15.43 5.53 13.84
CA TYR A 172 16.42 5.83 14.86
C TYR A 172 15.81 6.23 16.24
N GLY A 173 14.48 6.18 16.35
CA GLY A 173 13.73 6.40 17.56
C GLY A 173 12.94 5.19 18.02
N THR A 174 11.89 5.44 18.83
CA THR A 174 10.94 4.41 19.24
C THR A 174 9.87 4.23 18.17
N LEU A 175 9.63 3.00 17.77
CA LEU A 175 8.54 2.63 16.86
C LEU A 175 7.34 2.14 17.69
N ARG A 176 6.25 2.94 17.74
CA ARG A 176 4.98 2.58 18.40
C ARG A 176 3.84 2.36 17.41
N GLY A 177 3.91 2.97 16.24
CA GLY A 177 2.88 2.88 15.20
C GLY A 177 3.00 1.63 14.34
N ARG A 178 2.59 1.76 13.09
CA ARG A 178 2.62 0.72 12.06
C ARG A 178 3.65 1.02 11.00
N VAL A 179 4.39 0.01 10.57
CA VAL A 179 5.36 0.14 9.47
C VAL A 179 5.23 -1.02 8.50
N LEU A 180 5.21 -0.68 7.21
CA LEU A 180 5.10 -1.61 6.11
C LEU A 180 6.24 -1.34 5.12
N ALA A 181 7.26 -2.19 5.12
CA ALA A 181 8.36 -2.16 4.18
C ALA A 181 8.09 -3.11 2.99
N GLY A 182 8.74 -2.87 1.88
CA GLY A 182 8.59 -3.73 0.71
C GLY A 182 7.18 -3.73 0.10
N ALA A 183 6.44 -2.63 0.19
CA ALA A 183 5.02 -2.55 -0.14
C ALA A 183 4.67 -2.87 -1.61
N ASP A 184 5.66 -2.89 -2.50
CA ASP A 184 5.52 -3.22 -3.93
C ASP A 184 6.09 -4.61 -4.29
N GLY A 185 6.00 -5.57 -3.36
CA GLY A 185 6.48 -6.93 -3.58
C GLY A 185 8.00 -7.10 -3.37
N ASN A 186 8.64 -6.19 -2.63
CA ASN A 186 10.07 -6.27 -2.35
C ASN A 186 10.33 -7.11 -1.08
N ALA A 187 10.46 -8.42 -1.27
CA ALA A 187 10.78 -9.37 -0.19
C ALA A 187 12.18 -9.16 0.43
N LYS A 188 13.04 -8.34 -0.20
CA LYS A 188 14.38 -8.02 0.30
C LYS A 188 14.40 -6.76 1.17
N ALA A 189 13.25 -6.14 1.42
CA ALA A 189 13.18 -5.00 2.29
C ALA A 189 13.45 -5.38 3.76
N HIS A 190 14.00 -4.44 4.51
CA HIS A 190 14.33 -4.61 5.92
C HIS A 190 13.66 -3.54 6.77
N ILE A 191 13.41 -3.85 8.04
CA ILE A 191 13.00 -2.87 9.03
C ILE A 191 14.03 -2.84 10.15
N PHE A 192 14.53 -1.64 10.47
CA PHE A 192 15.41 -1.39 11.59
C PHE A 192 14.75 -0.39 12.53
N CYS A 193 14.73 -0.66 13.83
CA CYS A 193 14.34 0.36 14.79
C CYS A 193 15.17 0.25 16.08
N ARG A 194 15.45 1.39 16.67
CA ARG A 194 16.25 1.48 17.90
C ARG A 194 15.49 0.97 19.11
N ARG A 195 14.14 1.07 19.11
CA ARG A 195 13.29 0.59 20.20
C ARG A 195 11.95 0.14 19.65
N LEU A 196 11.68 -1.16 19.73
CA LEU A 196 10.45 -1.76 19.22
C LEU A 196 9.33 -1.72 20.26
N GLU A 197 8.25 -1.01 19.96
CA GLU A 197 6.99 -0.97 20.71
C GLU A 197 5.80 -0.94 19.71
N ALA A 198 5.98 -1.55 18.53
CA ALA A 198 5.09 -1.39 17.38
C ALA A 198 3.72 -2.03 17.57
N GLU A 199 2.70 -1.42 17.00
CA GLU A 199 1.38 -2.03 16.80
C GLU A 199 1.43 -3.11 15.71
N LEU A 200 2.18 -2.83 14.63
CA LEU A 200 2.33 -3.74 13.49
C LEU A 200 3.64 -3.45 12.76
N ILE A 201 4.34 -4.51 12.37
CA ILE A 201 5.42 -4.48 11.40
C ILE A 201 5.10 -5.43 10.26
N ALA A 202 5.36 -5.01 9.02
CA ALA A 202 5.15 -5.84 7.84
C ALA A 202 6.27 -5.67 6.83
N ILE A 203 6.58 -6.74 6.10
CA ILE A 203 7.51 -6.74 4.96
C ILE A 203 6.88 -7.59 3.86
N ASP A 204 6.71 -7.00 2.66
CA ASP A 204 6.13 -7.69 1.49
C ASP A 204 4.81 -8.43 1.83
N GLY A 205 3.93 -7.80 2.62
CA GLY A 205 2.66 -8.39 3.03
C GLY A 205 2.72 -9.39 4.19
N TYR A 206 3.90 -9.88 4.57
CA TYR A 206 4.07 -10.68 5.79
C TYR A 206 4.18 -9.78 7.00
N TYR A 207 3.39 -10.05 8.05
CA TYR A 207 3.28 -9.14 9.19
C TYR A 207 3.45 -9.84 10.54
N ARG A 208 3.75 -9.04 11.57
CA ARG A 208 3.70 -9.37 12.99
C ARG A 208 2.99 -8.26 13.74
N MET A 209 2.18 -8.64 14.70
CA MET A 209 1.46 -7.70 15.57
C MET A 209 2.15 -7.59 16.95
N SER A 210 1.69 -6.63 17.75
CA SER A 210 2.22 -6.38 19.09
C SER A 210 2.38 -7.64 19.94
N ASP A 211 1.39 -8.55 19.87
CA ASP A 211 1.39 -9.79 20.64
C ASP A 211 2.49 -10.76 20.20
N ASP A 212 2.73 -10.83 18.88
CA ASP A 212 3.74 -11.72 18.27
C ASP A 212 5.18 -11.23 18.49
N ILE A 213 5.36 -9.94 18.81
CA ILE A 213 6.68 -9.31 18.99
C ILE A 213 7.00 -9.00 20.45
N SER A 214 6.20 -9.48 21.39
CA SER A 214 6.31 -9.18 22.83
C SER A 214 7.70 -9.46 23.40
N SER A 215 8.40 -10.50 22.96
CA SER A 215 9.77 -10.84 23.38
C SER A 215 10.84 -9.84 22.93
N PHE A 216 10.52 -8.97 21.98
CA PHE A 216 11.41 -7.95 21.41
C PHE A 216 11.05 -6.54 21.89
N LEU A 217 10.02 -6.36 22.71
CA LEU A 217 9.60 -5.05 23.18
C LEU A 217 10.74 -4.31 23.90
N GLY A 218 10.88 -3.04 23.54
CA GLY A 218 11.91 -2.14 24.09
C GLY A 218 13.32 -2.37 23.59
N LYS A 219 13.55 -3.37 22.72
CA LYS A 219 14.87 -3.69 22.17
C LYS A 219 15.13 -2.97 20.85
N ASN A 220 16.41 -2.82 20.53
CA ASN A 220 16.90 -2.48 19.20
C ASN A 220 16.77 -3.72 18.31
N VAL A 221 16.10 -3.60 17.18
CA VAL A 221 15.79 -4.77 16.33
C VAL A 221 16.05 -4.54 14.85
N HIS A 222 16.31 -5.65 14.19
CA HIS A 222 16.31 -5.82 12.76
C HIS A 222 15.26 -6.87 12.38
N ALA A 223 14.41 -6.56 11.42
CA ALA A 223 13.42 -7.49 10.88
C ALA A 223 13.61 -7.63 9.35
N TRP A 224 13.44 -8.86 8.85
CA TRP A 224 13.53 -9.20 7.44
C TRP A 224 12.67 -10.43 7.14
N LEU A 225 12.50 -10.76 5.86
CA LEU A 225 11.88 -12.02 5.44
C LEU A 225 12.95 -13.09 5.25
N GLU A 226 12.69 -14.27 5.82
CA GLU A 226 13.49 -15.47 5.67
C GLU A 226 12.54 -16.64 5.45
N ASP A 227 12.72 -17.37 4.36
CA ASP A 227 11.89 -18.53 3.97
C ASP A 227 10.37 -18.26 4.00
N GLY A 228 9.94 -17.04 3.58
CA GLY A 228 8.54 -16.63 3.57
C GLY A 228 7.94 -16.34 4.95
N ALA A 229 8.78 -16.14 5.95
CA ALA A 229 8.38 -15.73 7.29
C ALA A 229 9.06 -14.44 7.72
N LEU A 230 8.34 -13.56 8.42
CA LEU A 230 8.94 -12.35 8.99
C LEU A 230 9.74 -12.73 10.25
N THR A 231 11.06 -12.60 10.14
CA THR A 231 12.04 -12.89 11.19
C THR A 231 12.47 -11.60 11.87
N ILE A 232 12.62 -11.63 13.19
CA ILE A 232 13.05 -10.48 14.01
C ILE A 232 14.22 -10.92 14.87
N LYS A 233 15.26 -10.08 14.90
CA LYS A 233 16.43 -10.27 15.76
C LYS A 233 16.73 -9.00 16.55
N ALA A 234 17.01 -9.15 17.84
CA ALA A 234 17.57 -8.06 18.63
C ALA A 234 18.99 -7.77 18.17
N LEU A 235 19.32 -6.49 18.07
CA LEU A 235 20.68 -6.01 17.82
C LEU A 235 21.30 -5.61 19.16
N ASP A 236 22.51 -6.04 19.39
CA ASP A 236 23.29 -5.72 20.61
C ASP A 236 23.82 -4.28 20.56
#